data_d9c06a0f65e270270c666f9366dbf524
#
_entry.id   d9c06a0f65e270270c666f9366dbf524
#
_cell.length_a   1.000
_cell.length_b   1.000
_cell.length_c   1.000
_cell.angle_alpha   90.00
_cell.angle_beta   90.00
_cell.angle_gamma   90.00
#
_symmetry.space_group_name_H-M   'P 1'
#
loop_
_entity.id
_entity.type
_entity.pdbx_description
1 polymer ?
#
loop_
_entity_poly.entity_id
_entity_poly.type
_entity_poly.pdbx_seq_one_letter_code
_entity_poly.pdbx_strand_id
1 'polypeptide(L)'
;MIAEKLIKPCVKDIITCKLGAKYVKEIDTIPLSDTTIPRRIKKMSSFCEDELISRLKSSPHQFTMQLDETTDVAGLAILIVLVRYVWNSTIEEDMLFCKPLIERATGEKIFELLNKYMEDHRLTWDLCSHICTDGAKALLGSNKGVVSRIKAIAPHMQHSQCCLHRNALVAKRIPKLLKDVLDEVVKIINFIKSK
;
A
#
# COMPACT_ATOMS: atom_id res chain seq x y z
N MET A 1 17.36 -14.55 -9.83
CA MET A 1 18.01 -14.30 -11.14
C MET A 1 18.73 -12.95 -11.21
N ILE A 2 18.12 -11.81 -10.91
CA ILE A 2 18.81 -10.51 -10.92
C ILE A 2 19.97 -10.49 -9.89
N ALA A 3 19.74 -11.03 -8.70
CA ALA A 3 20.75 -11.03 -7.65
C ALA A 3 22.01 -11.82 -8.02
N GLU A 4 21.86 -12.99 -8.62
CA GLU A 4 23.01 -13.83 -9.03
C GLU A 4 23.66 -13.38 -10.34
N LYS A 5 22.82 -12.98 -11.33
CA LYS A 5 23.31 -12.72 -12.69
C LYS A 5 23.75 -11.27 -12.92
N LEU A 6 23.27 -10.33 -12.10
CA LEU A 6 23.61 -8.92 -12.23
C LEU A 6 24.26 -8.36 -10.96
N ILE A 7 23.59 -8.42 -9.81
CA ILE A 7 24.06 -7.76 -8.59
C ILE A 7 25.37 -8.37 -8.11
N LYS A 8 25.45 -9.70 -7.99
CA LYS A 8 26.66 -10.38 -7.49
C LYS A 8 27.90 -10.14 -8.34
N PRO A 9 27.86 -10.25 -9.68
CA PRO A 9 28.99 -9.88 -10.53
C PRO A 9 29.40 -8.42 -10.37
N CYS A 10 28.47 -7.46 -10.42
CA CYS A 10 28.77 -6.04 -10.24
C CYS A 10 29.46 -5.76 -8.89
N VAL A 11 28.97 -6.36 -7.80
CA VAL A 11 29.60 -6.23 -6.47
C VAL A 11 31.02 -6.80 -6.46
N LYS A 12 31.24 -7.95 -7.11
CA LYS A 12 32.58 -8.53 -7.24
C LYS A 12 33.54 -7.62 -8.00
N ASP A 13 33.09 -7.01 -9.10
CA ASP A 13 33.90 -6.08 -9.89
C ASP A 13 34.26 -4.83 -9.06
N ILE A 14 33.31 -4.25 -8.36
CA ILE A 14 33.53 -3.11 -7.46
C ILE A 14 34.58 -3.46 -6.39
N ILE A 15 34.43 -4.61 -5.73
CA ILE A 15 35.34 -5.04 -4.68
C ILE A 15 36.72 -5.33 -5.24
N THR A 16 36.81 -5.98 -6.41
CA THR A 16 38.09 -6.21 -7.09
C THR A 16 38.85 -4.90 -7.34
N CYS A 17 38.11 -3.92 -7.88
CA CYS A 17 38.70 -2.61 -8.21
C CYS A 17 39.10 -1.78 -6.99
N LYS A 18 38.33 -1.85 -5.89
CA LYS A 18 38.55 -0.97 -4.72
C LYS A 18 39.37 -1.60 -3.62
N LEU A 19 39.23 -2.90 -3.38
CA LEU A 19 39.81 -3.61 -2.23
C LEU A 19 40.77 -4.72 -2.64
N GLY A 20 40.74 -5.13 -3.91
CA GLY A 20 41.59 -6.18 -4.47
C GLY A 20 40.91 -7.57 -4.47
N ALA A 21 41.39 -8.42 -5.37
CA ALA A 21 40.78 -9.73 -5.68
C ALA A 21 40.67 -10.70 -4.49
N LYS A 22 41.51 -10.51 -3.45
CA LYS A 22 41.51 -11.38 -2.24
C LYS A 22 40.16 -11.37 -1.50
N TYR A 23 39.42 -10.27 -1.56
CA TYR A 23 38.14 -10.13 -0.85
C TYR A 23 36.93 -10.65 -1.65
N VAL A 24 37.11 -10.96 -2.93
CA VAL A 24 36.02 -11.44 -3.80
C VAL A 24 35.46 -12.79 -3.32
N LYS A 25 36.31 -13.65 -2.73
CA LYS A 25 35.89 -14.94 -2.20
C LYS A 25 34.84 -14.82 -1.09
N GLU A 26 34.87 -13.76 -0.30
CA GLU A 26 33.89 -13.51 0.75
C GLU A 26 32.50 -13.22 0.17
N ILE A 27 32.45 -12.54 -1.01
CA ILE A 27 31.18 -12.30 -1.70
C ILE A 27 30.53 -13.58 -2.19
N ASP A 28 31.32 -14.61 -2.50
CA ASP A 28 30.79 -15.91 -2.92
C ASP A 28 30.04 -16.65 -1.80
N THR A 29 30.37 -16.35 -0.55
CA THR A 29 29.66 -16.91 0.60
C THR A 29 28.28 -16.32 0.83
N ILE A 30 27.97 -15.14 0.23
CA ILE A 30 26.67 -14.49 0.37
C ILE A 30 25.64 -15.28 -0.47
N PRO A 31 24.63 -15.89 0.18
CA PRO A 31 23.63 -16.68 -0.52
C PRO A 31 22.60 -15.75 -1.19
N LEU A 32 22.70 -15.59 -2.50
CA LEU A 32 21.81 -14.76 -3.33
C LEU A 32 21.02 -15.60 -4.35
N SER A 33 20.82 -16.89 -4.09
CA SER A 33 20.09 -17.77 -5.01
C SER A 33 18.64 -17.37 -5.20
N ASP A 34 18.05 -17.78 -6.32
CA ASP A 34 16.65 -17.56 -6.68
C ASP A 34 15.65 -18.08 -5.64
N THR A 35 16.06 -19.01 -4.80
CA THR A 35 15.26 -19.54 -3.69
C THR A 35 15.54 -18.80 -2.37
N THR A 36 16.77 -18.37 -2.16
CA THR A 36 17.17 -17.72 -0.89
C THR A 36 16.59 -16.31 -0.80
N ILE A 37 16.70 -15.51 -1.87
CA ILE A 37 16.19 -14.13 -1.87
C ILE A 37 14.69 -14.07 -1.63
N PRO A 38 13.82 -14.77 -2.38
CA PRO A 38 12.38 -14.78 -2.13
C PRO A 38 12.02 -15.24 -0.71
N ARG A 39 12.71 -16.25 -0.18
CA ARG A 39 12.49 -16.71 1.18
C ARG A 39 12.85 -15.65 2.22
N ARG A 40 13.93 -14.89 2.03
CA ARG A 40 14.30 -13.76 2.91
C ARG A 40 13.29 -12.64 2.83
N ILE A 41 12.90 -12.25 1.62
CA ILE A 41 11.86 -11.22 1.41
C ILE A 41 10.57 -11.63 2.11
N LYS A 42 10.13 -12.88 1.94
CA LYS A 42 8.93 -13.38 2.61
C LYS A 42 9.03 -13.30 4.15
N LYS A 43 10.20 -13.71 4.72
CA LYS A 43 10.41 -13.61 6.17
C LYS A 43 10.38 -12.17 6.67
N MET A 44 11.01 -11.24 5.93
CA MET A 44 11.00 -9.82 6.28
C MET A 44 9.58 -9.26 6.19
N SER A 45 8.85 -9.59 5.14
CA SER A 45 7.44 -9.18 4.97
C SER A 45 6.57 -9.69 6.10
N SER A 46 6.67 -10.98 6.46
CA SER A 46 5.90 -11.54 7.58
C SER A 46 6.27 -10.86 8.90
N PHE A 47 7.54 -10.58 9.15
CA PHE A 47 7.96 -9.87 10.36
C PHE A 47 7.36 -8.45 10.43
N CYS A 48 7.39 -7.69 9.32
CA CYS A 48 6.79 -6.36 9.26
C CYS A 48 5.27 -6.41 9.48
N GLU A 49 4.60 -7.41 8.89
CA GLU A 49 3.17 -7.62 9.06
C GLU A 49 2.82 -7.95 10.51
N ASP A 50 3.51 -8.90 11.14
CA ASP A 50 3.30 -9.29 12.53
C ASP A 50 3.53 -8.12 13.49
N GLU A 51 4.58 -7.32 13.24
CA GLU A 51 4.89 -6.13 14.04
C GLU A 51 3.79 -5.06 13.89
N LEU A 52 3.32 -4.78 12.68
CA LEU A 52 2.23 -3.85 12.44
C LEU A 52 0.95 -4.30 13.16
N ILE A 53 0.57 -5.58 13.01
CA ILE A 53 -0.60 -6.15 13.68
C ILE A 53 -0.48 -6.03 15.21
N SER A 54 0.71 -6.28 15.75
CA SER A 54 0.98 -6.10 17.20
C SER A 54 0.78 -4.66 17.63
N ARG A 55 1.28 -3.68 16.86
CA ARG A 55 1.10 -2.25 17.14
C ARG A 55 -0.36 -1.82 17.09
N LEU A 56 -1.11 -2.26 16.08
CA LEU A 56 -2.54 -1.96 15.95
C LEU A 56 -3.34 -2.49 17.16
N LYS A 57 -3.03 -3.69 17.65
CA LYS A 57 -3.69 -4.29 18.82
C LYS A 57 -3.32 -3.61 20.14
N SER A 58 -2.10 -3.14 20.28
CA SER A 58 -1.60 -2.55 21.50
C SER A 58 -1.75 -1.02 21.57
N SER A 59 -2.13 -0.39 20.45
CA SER A 59 -2.40 1.04 20.43
C SER A 59 -3.56 1.40 21.38
N PRO A 60 -3.43 2.43 22.20
CA PRO A 60 -4.51 2.90 23.07
C PRO A 60 -5.64 3.59 22.28
N HIS A 61 -5.43 3.86 21.01
CA HIS A 61 -6.37 4.52 20.13
C HIS A 61 -6.77 3.60 18.98
N GLN A 62 -8.01 3.75 18.54
CA GLN A 62 -8.49 3.08 17.32
C GLN A 62 -7.70 3.57 16.11
N PHE A 63 -7.44 2.67 15.17
CA PHE A 63 -6.82 3.04 13.90
C PHE A 63 -7.88 3.45 12.86
N THR A 64 -7.43 4.05 11.78
CA THR A 64 -8.24 4.35 10.60
C THR A 64 -7.71 3.62 9.39
N MET A 65 -8.57 3.27 8.44
CA MET A 65 -8.18 2.63 7.18
C MET A 65 -8.43 3.54 5.99
N GLN A 66 -7.58 3.42 5.00
CA GLN A 66 -7.83 3.93 3.65
C GLN A 66 -7.82 2.75 2.67
N LEU A 67 -8.88 2.64 1.89
CA LEU A 67 -9.03 1.64 0.83
C LEU A 67 -8.85 2.32 -0.51
N ASP A 68 -7.98 1.76 -1.33
CA ASP A 68 -7.75 2.23 -2.70
C ASP A 68 -7.66 1.03 -3.65
N GLU A 69 -8.28 1.17 -4.82
CA GLU A 69 -8.24 0.16 -5.88
C GLU A 69 -7.35 0.66 -7.02
N THR A 70 -6.39 -0.14 -7.38
CA THR A 70 -5.49 0.15 -8.50
C THR A 70 -5.39 -1.04 -9.43
N THR A 71 -4.71 -0.87 -10.54
CA THR A 71 -4.47 -1.93 -11.52
C THR A 71 -2.98 -2.09 -11.72
N ASP A 72 -2.49 -3.32 -11.68
CA ASP A 72 -1.09 -3.61 -11.95
C ASP A 72 -0.75 -3.51 -13.45
N VAL A 73 0.53 -3.69 -13.78
CA VAL A 73 1.02 -3.64 -15.16
C VAL A 73 0.47 -4.76 -16.05
N ALA A 74 -0.08 -5.82 -15.46
CA ALA A 74 -0.71 -6.93 -16.16
C ALA A 74 -2.23 -6.74 -16.30
N GLY A 75 -2.80 -5.62 -15.80
CA GLY A 75 -4.23 -5.34 -15.83
C GLY A 75 -5.02 -6.01 -14.71
N LEU A 76 -4.35 -6.56 -13.69
CA LEU A 76 -5.01 -7.18 -12.55
C LEU A 76 -5.41 -6.12 -11.52
N ALA A 77 -6.66 -6.12 -11.11
CA ALA A 77 -7.13 -5.23 -10.04
C ALA A 77 -6.50 -5.63 -8.69
N ILE A 78 -6.03 -4.63 -7.96
CA ILE A 78 -5.35 -4.78 -6.66
C ILE A 78 -6.05 -3.89 -5.65
N LEU A 79 -6.35 -4.44 -4.48
CA LEU A 79 -6.79 -3.68 -3.32
C LEU A 79 -5.58 -3.34 -2.46
N ILE A 80 -5.37 -2.05 -2.24
CA ILE A 80 -4.39 -1.51 -1.30
C ILE A 80 -5.14 -1.01 -0.08
N VAL A 81 -4.72 -1.45 1.10
CA VAL A 81 -5.25 -0.99 2.38
C VAL A 81 -4.13 -0.37 3.18
N LEU A 82 -4.27 0.92 3.46
CA LEU A 82 -3.39 1.66 4.34
C LEU A 82 -4.06 1.84 5.70
N VAL A 83 -3.26 1.90 6.75
CA VAL A 83 -3.72 2.19 8.11
C VAL A 83 -2.97 3.39 8.67
N ARG A 84 -3.69 4.21 9.43
CA ARG A 84 -3.11 5.28 10.23
C ARG A 84 -3.48 5.03 11.68
N TYR A 85 -2.49 5.07 12.56
CA TYR A 85 -2.62 4.74 13.97
C TYR A 85 -1.65 5.55 14.82
N VAL A 86 -1.82 5.51 16.14
CA VAL A 86 -0.91 6.17 17.09
C VAL A 86 0.05 5.12 17.66
N TRP A 87 1.34 5.38 17.56
CA TRP A 87 2.39 4.58 18.14
C TRP A 87 3.45 5.47 18.80
N ASN A 88 3.83 5.18 20.05
CA ASN A 88 4.80 5.99 20.82
C ASN A 88 4.52 7.51 20.76
N SER A 89 3.25 7.90 20.88
CA SER A 89 2.79 9.30 20.80
C SER A 89 2.99 9.98 19.45
N THR A 90 3.29 9.22 18.42
CA THR A 90 3.38 9.68 17.01
C THR A 90 2.26 9.08 16.17
N ILE A 91 1.89 9.79 15.10
CA ILE A 91 0.97 9.26 14.11
C ILE A 91 1.80 8.54 13.04
N GLU A 92 1.53 7.25 12.91
CA GLU A 92 2.19 6.38 11.93
C GLU A 92 1.21 5.99 10.83
N GLU A 93 1.75 5.78 9.63
CA GLU A 93 1.01 5.30 8.46
C GLU A 93 1.76 4.13 7.85
N ASP A 94 1.05 3.00 7.69
CA ASP A 94 1.62 1.79 7.12
C ASP A 94 0.64 1.12 6.16
N MET A 95 1.18 0.29 5.29
CA MET A 95 0.38 -0.57 4.42
C MET A 95 -0.04 -1.82 5.17
N LEU A 96 -1.35 -1.96 5.43
CA LEU A 96 -1.88 -3.15 6.07
C LEU A 96 -1.74 -4.37 5.16
N PHE A 97 -2.17 -4.24 3.91
CA PHE A 97 -1.92 -5.23 2.87
C PHE A 97 -2.11 -4.65 1.46
N CYS A 98 -1.57 -5.39 0.50
CA CYS A 98 -1.77 -5.18 -0.93
C CYS A 98 -2.08 -6.55 -1.55
N LYS A 99 -3.33 -6.77 -1.98
CA LYS A 99 -3.79 -8.08 -2.47
C LYS A 99 -4.53 -7.97 -3.79
N PRO A 100 -4.33 -8.93 -4.72
CA PRO A 100 -5.07 -8.96 -5.97
C PRO A 100 -6.54 -9.30 -5.72
N LEU A 101 -7.42 -8.63 -6.47
CA LEU A 101 -8.83 -8.96 -6.61
C LEU A 101 -8.98 -9.92 -7.78
N ILE A 102 -8.99 -11.22 -7.52
CA ILE A 102 -8.96 -12.28 -8.55
C ILE A 102 -10.23 -12.30 -9.39
N GLU A 103 -11.34 -11.84 -8.82
CA GLU A 103 -12.65 -11.72 -9.47
C GLU A 103 -12.98 -10.23 -9.72
N ARG A 104 -14.18 -9.96 -10.29
CA ARG A 104 -14.67 -8.58 -10.40
C ARG A 104 -14.61 -7.88 -9.04
N ALA A 105 -14.06 -6.68 -9.01
CA ALA A 105 -14.02 -5.80 -7.85
C ALA A 105 -15.44 -5.36 -7.43
N THR A 106 -16.22 -6.26 -6.84
CA THR A 106 -17.52 -5.96 -6.27
C THR A 106 -17.38 -5.61 -4.79
N GLY A 107 -18.29 -4.78 -4.26
CA GLY A 107 -18.28 -4.43 -2.85
C GLY A 107 -18.32 -5.64 -1.92
N GLU A 108 -18.93 -6.75 -2.36
CA GLU A 108 -18.95 -8.01 -1.63
C GLU A 108 -17.57 -8.66 -1.56
N LYS A 109 -16.90 -8.81 -2.69
CA LYS A 109 -15.58 -9.44 -2.75
C LYS A 109 -14.50 -8.64 -2.04
N ILE A 110 -14.56 -7.32 -2.13
CA ILE A 110 -13.67 -6.44 -1.38
C ILE A 110 -13.92 -6.58 0.12
N PHE A 111 -15.20 -6.61 0.54
CA PHE A 111 -15.57 -6.81 1.94
C PHE A 111 -15.12 -8.19 2.46
N GLU A 112 -15.37 -9.28 1.71
CA GLU A 112 -14.92 -10.63 2.07
C GLU A 112 -13.39 -10.69 2.27
N LEU A 113 -12.63 -10.10 1.35
CA LEU A 113 -11.17 -10.05 1.42
C LEU A 113 -10.69 -9.30 2.67
N LEU A 114 -11.30 -8.14 2.94
CA LEU A 114 -10.96 -7.31 4.09
C LEU A 114 -11.34 -7.98 5.41
N ASN A 115 -12.56 -8.50 5.50
CA ASN A 115 -13.06 -9.16 6.72
C ASN A 115 -12.26 -10.43 7.03
N LYS A 116 -11.93 -11.22 6.01
CA LYS A 116 -11.07 -12.38 6.17
C LYS A 116 -9.67 -11.99 6.68
N TYR A 117 -9.09 -10.90 6.16
CA TYR A 117 -7.81 -10.43 6.66
C TYR A 117 -7.88 -10.03 8.15
N MET A 118 -8.93 -9.32 8.54
CA MET A 118 -9.16 -8.95 9.95
C MET A 118 -9.27 -10.19 10.84
N GLU A 119 -10.05 -11.21 10.42
CA GLU A 119 -10.23 -12.47 11.13
C GLU A 119 -8.90 -13.27 11.23
N ASP A 120 -8.20 -13.47 10.11
CA ASP A 120 -6.94 -14.21 10.04
C ASP A 120 -5.88 -13.64 11.02
N HIS A 121 -5.87 -12.31 11.18
CA HIS A 121 -4.95 -11.60 12.08
C HIS A 121 -5.56 -11.30 13.46
N ARG A 122 -6.77 -11.74 13.74
CA ARG A 122 -7.49 -11.46 15.01
C ARG A 122 -7.57 -9.97 15.31
N LEU A 123 -7.80 -9.17 14.29
CA LEU A 123 -8.17 -7.76 14.42
C LEU A 123 -9.68 -7.66 14.49
N THR A 124 -10.21 -6.97 15.47
CA THR A 124 -11.65 -6.71 15.58
C THR A 124 -12.03 -5.37 14.95
N TRP A 125 -13.22 -5.25 14.43
CA TRP A 125 -13.73 -4.00 13.86
C TRP A 125 -13.83 -2.88 14.91
N ASP A 126 -13.91 -3.22 16.20
CA ASP A 126 -13.93 -2.25 17.30
C ASP A 126 -12.60 -1.46 17.40
N LEU A 127 -11.52 -2.00 16.84
CA LEU A 127 -10.23 -1.31 16.77
C LEU A 127 -10.16 -0.28 15.63
N CYS A 128 -11.14 -0.25 14.72
CA CYS A 128 -11.21 0.67 13.59
C CYS A 128 -12.31 1.70 13.78
N SER A 129 -11.95 2.99 13.83
CA SER A 129 -12.91 4.10 14.00
C SER A 129 -13.41 4.67 12.69
N HIS A 130 -12.63 4.60 11.62
CA HIS A 130 -12.91 5.33 10.39
C HIS A 130 -12.37 4.61 9.16
N ILE A 131 -13.13 4.68 8.05
CA ILE A 131 -12.68 4.24 6.74
C ILE A 131 -12.76 5.38 5.74
N CYS A 132 -11.66 5.59 5.02
CA CYS A 132 -11.58 6.50 3.87
C CYS A 132 -11.56 5.67 2.58
N THR A 133 -12.42 6.01 1.62
CA THR A 133 -12.45 5.36 0.30
C THR A 133 -12.52 6.40 -0.81
N ASP A 134 -12.27 5.98 -2.04
CA ASP A 134 -12.66 6.77 -3.20
C ASP A 134 -14.19 6.78 -3.40
N GLY A 135 -14.64 7.44 -4.46
CA GLY A 135 -16.07 7.53 -4.81
C GLY A 135 -16.61 6.34 -5.61
N ALA A 136 -15.88 5.23 -5.74
CA ALA A 136 -16.26 4.09 -6.55
C ALA A 136 -17.56 3.44 -6.05
N LYS A 137 -18.42 3.03 -6.98
CA LYS A 137 -19.72 2.42 -6.66
C LYS A 137 -19.57 1.11 -5.87
N ALA A 138 -18.51 0.36 -6.08
CA ALA A 138 -18.19 -0.85 -5.32
C ALA A 138 -17.93 -0.55 -3.84
N LEU A 139 -17.36 0.60 -3.53
CA LEU A 139 -17.05 1.03 -2.17
C LEU A 139 -18.24 1.74 -1.50
N LEU A 140 -18.94 2.62 -2.22
CA LEU A 140 -19.98 3.52 -1.66
C LEU A 140 -21.42 3.12 -1.93
N GLY A 141 -21.68 2.05 -2.70
CA GLY A 141 -23.06 1.64 -3.00
C GLY A 141 -23.91 1.49 -1.74
N SER A 142 -25.08 2.16 -1.68
CA SER A 142 -25.93 2.29 -0.49
C SER A 142 -26.30 0.95 0.17
N ASN A 143 -26.53 -0.10 -0.63
CA ASN A 143 -26.95 -1.40 -0.10
C ASN A 143 -25.92 -2.52 -0.30
N LYS A 144 -25.00 -2.38 -1.26
CA LYS A 144 -24.07 -3.44 -1.68
C LYS A 144 -22.61 -3.02 -1.65
N GLY A 145 -22.33 -1.78 -1.28
CA GLY A 145 -20.97 -1.26 -1.17
C GLY A 145 -20.23 -1.81 0.05
N VAL A 146 -18.90 -1.74 0.04
CA VAL A 146 -18.05 -2.15 1.16
C VAL A 146 -18.43 -1.42 2.45
N VAL A 147 -18.59 -0.10 2.37
CA VAL A 147 -18.90 0.74 3.53
C VAL A 147 -20.22 0.34 4.19
N SER A 148 -21.27 0.05 3.40
CA SER A 148 -22.56 -0.39 3.96
C SER A 148 -22.47 -1.76 4.63
N ARG A 149 -21.68 -2.69 4.08
CA ARG A 149 -21.43 -4.01 4.67
C ARG A 149 -20.65 -3.93 5.98
N ILE A 150 -19.63 -3.07 6.03
CA ILE A 150 -18.86 -2.84 7.25
C ILE A 150 -19.73 -2.18 8.32
N LYS A 151 -20.55 -1.18 7.98
CA LYS A 151 -21.47 -0.54 8.92
C LYS A 151 -22.53 -1.50 9.50
N ALA A 152 -22.87 -2.54 8.78
CA ALA A 152 -23.80 -3.57 9.28
C ALA A 152 -23.21 -4.37 10.46
N ILE A 153 -21.87 -4.57 10.49
CA ILE A 153 -21.18 -5.31 11.56
C ILE A 153 -20.46 -4.39 12.56
N ALA A 154 -20.14 -3.17 12.16
CA ALA A 154 -19.47 -2.15 12.97
C ALA A 154 -20.21 -0.80 12.84
N PRO A 155 -21.38 -0.63 13.49
CA PRO A 155 -22.21 0.58 13.32
C PRO A 155 -21.55 1.87 13.82
N HIS A 156 -20.58 1.76 14.74
CA HIS A 156 -19.82 2.89 15.29
C HIS A 156 -18.87 3.52 14.27
N MET A 157 -18.53 2.78 13.21
CA MET A 157 -17.50 3.19 12.27
C MET A 157 -17.96 4.33 11.38
N GLN A 158 -17.12 5.34 11.24
CA GLN A 158 -17.35 6.48 10.37
C GLN A 158 -16.73 6.24 8.99
N HIS A 159 -17.22 7.01 8.02
CA HIS A 159 -16.72 6.96 6.65
C HIS A 159 -16.54 8.35 6.08
N SER A 160 -15.45 8.56 5.32
CA SER A 160 -15.25 9.73 4.48
C SER A 160 -14.76 9.35 3.09
N GLN A 161 -15.03 10.23 2.13
CA GLN A 161 -14.46 10.10 0.79
C GLN A 161 -13.07 10.73 0.74
N CYS A 162 -12.16 10.11 0.00
CA CYS A 162 -10.81 10.63 -0.24
C CYS A 162 -10.88 12.00 -0.90
N CYS A 163 -10.35 13.03 -0.24
CA CYS A 163 -10.36 14.39 -0.75
C CYS A 163 -9.50 14.54 -2.00
N LEU A 164 -8.40 13.77 -2.15
CA LEU A 164 -7.55 13.80 -3.34
C LEU A 164 -8.32 13.32 -4.58
N HIS A 165 -9.06 12.22 -4.46
CA HIS A 165 -9.92 11.72 -5.54
C HIS A 165 -11.03 12.71 -5.87
N ARG A 166 -11.67 13.33 -4.87
CA ARG A 166 -12.68 14.37 -5.09
C ARG A 166 -12.11 15.58 -5.81
N ASN A 167 -10.94 16.06 -5.40
CA ASN A 167 -10.25 17.17 -6.04
C ASN A 167 -9.86 16.83 -7.49
N ALA A 168 -9.37 15.60 -7.74
CA ALA A 168 -9.06 15.13 -9.09
C ALA A 168 -10.32 15.11 -10.00
N LEU A 169 -11.48 14.72 -9.48
CA LEU A 169 -12.74 14.76 -10.21
C LEU A 169 -13.20 16.19 -10.51
N VAL A 170 -13.02 17.12 -9.58
CA VAL A 170 -13.30 18.56 -9.79
C VAL A 170 -12.34 19.12 -10.84
N ALA A 171 -11.05 18.81 -10.75
CA ALA A 171 -10.04 19.26 -11.70
C ALA A 171 -10.34 18.81 -13.15
N LYS A 172 -10.93 17.63 -13.34
CA LYS A 172 -11.38 17.15 -14.66
C LYS A 172 -12.52 17.99 -15.26
N ARG A 173 -13.26 18.76 -14.44
CA ARG A 173 -14.41 19.58 -14.85
C ARG A 173 -14.10 21.08 -14.86
N ILE A 174 -12.85 21.47 -14.63
CA ILE A 174 -12.43 22.86 -14.68
C ILE A 174 -12.60 23.40 -16.11
N PRO A 175 -13.14 24.62 -16.31
CA PRO A 175 -13.22 25.26 -17.61
C PRO A 175 -11.85 25.33 -18.29
N LYS A 176 -11.84 25.20 -19.63
CA LYS A 176 -10.60 25.09 -20.41
C LYS A 176 -9.58 26.20 -20.09
N LEU A 177 -10.05 27.45 -19.96
CA LEU A 177 -9.18 28.58 -19.65
C LEU A 177 -8.39 28.38 -18.34
N LEU A 178 -9.07 27.92 -17.27
CA LEU A 178 -8.43 27.66 -15.98
C LEU A 178 -7.55 26.42 -16.03
N LYS A 179 -7.89 25.43 -16.84
CA LYS A 179 -7.06 24.24 -17.04
C LYS A 179 -5.75 24.58 -17.73
N ASP A 180 -5.79 25.44 -18.77
CA ASP A 180 -4.59 25.87 -19.47
C ASP A 180 -3.61 26.60 -18.52
N VAL A 181 -4.12 27.47 -17.64
CA VAL A 181 -3.31 28.13 -16.60
C VAL A 181 -2.73 27.13 -15.61
N LEU A 182 -3.52 26.15 -15.16
CA LEU A 182 -3.04 25.09 -14.24
C LEU A 182 -1.93 24.26 -14.87
N ASP A 183 -2.08 23.88 -16.14
CA ASP A 183 -1.10 23.11 -16.89
C ASP A 183 0.23 23.89 -17.09
N GLU A 184 0.17 25.19 -17.28
CA GLU A 184 1.36 26.06 -17.30
C GLU A 184 2.07 26.11 -15.94
N VAL A 185 1.32 26.31 -14.86
CA VAL A 185 1.88 26.34 -13.49
C VAL A 185 2.54 25.01 -13.16
N VAL A 186 1.90 23.88 -13.50
CA VAL A 186 2.49 22.54 -13.29
C VAL A 186 3.80 22.37 -14.07
N LYS A 187 3.87 22.84 -15.32
CA LYS A 187 5.11 22.82 -16.13
C LYS A 187 6.22 23.63 -15.47
N ILE A 188 5.91 24.84 -14.99
CA ILE A 188 6.88 25.70 -14.30
C ILE A 188 7.41 25.02 -13.03
N ILE A 189 6.52 24.48 -12.20
CA ILE A 189 6.88 23.79 -10.95
C ILE A 189 7.78 22.57 -11.25
N ASN A 190 7.41 21.77 -12.24
CA ASN A 190 8.20 20.60 -12.63
C ASN A 190 9.57 20.98 -13.19
N PHE A 191 9.65 22.07 -13.96
CA PHE A 191 10.93 22.60 -14.42
C PHE A 191 11.84 23.07 -13.28
N ILE A 192 11.29 23.73 -12.26
CA ILE A 192 12.04 24.16 -11.07
C ILE A 192 12.53 22.94 -10.26
N LYS A 193 11.68 21.92 -10.09
CA LYS A 193 12.02 20.70 -9.35
C LYS A 193 13.03 19.79 -10.06
N SER A 194 13.17 19.92 -11.38
CA SER A 194 14.09 19.09 -12.18
C SER A 194 15.54 19.62 -12.20
N LYS A 195 15.80 20.76 -11.58
CA LYS A 195 17.13 21.37 -11.38
C LYS A 195 17.64 21.16 -9.96
#